data_6433bc1e17b669d0c38e8c9421cfadc5
#
_entry.id   6433bc1e17b669d0c38e8c9421cfadc5
#
_cell.length_a   1.000
_cell.length_b   1.000
_cell.length_c   1.000
_cell.angle_alpha   90.00
_cell.angle_beta   90.00
_cell.angle_gamma   90.00
#
_symmetry.space_group_name_H-M   'P 1'
#
loop_
_entity.id
_entity.type
_entity.pdbx_description
1 polymer ?
#
loop_
_entity_poly.entity_id
_entity_poly.type
_entity_poly.pdbx_seq_one_letter_code
_entity_poly.pdbx_strand_id
1 'polypeptide(L)'
;MSHTFTLDGKTIPFEPGETILQAAGRAGVYIPHLCYHPEFKPHGSCKLCTVKINGRQTASCTMRAMAGMVVESETEEINTERRALTQMLFVEGNHFCPSCEKSGNCQLQATAYHLGMMSPHYDHFYPNRPVDASHPEVLLDFNRCILCSLCVRASRDVDGKNVFALSGRGIKTHLIVNAKSGRLVDTDFTLADKAAQVCPVGVILKKRQGFAVPIGERTYDKAPIGETVAEGK
;
A
#
# COMPACT_ATOMS: atom_id res chain seq x y z
N MET A 1 -16.00 30.54 5.41
CA MET A 1 -16.29 29.45 6.36
C MET A 1 -15.00 28.66 6.50
N SER A 2 -14.58 28.33 7.72
CA SER A 2 -13.35 27.56 7.92
C SER A 2 -13.57 26.14 7.40
N HIS A 3 -12.82 25.75 6.37
CA HIS A 3 -12.81 24.38 5.86
C HIS A 3 -11.97 23.49 6.79
N THR A 4 -12.55 23.10 7.94
CA THR A 4 -11.88 22.25 8.94
C THR A 4 -12.79 21.12 9.40
N PHE A 5 -12.19 19.98 9.74
CA PHE A 5 -12.81 18.87 10.47
C PHE A 5 -11.92 18.47 11.64
N THR A 6 -12.43 17.65 12.54
CA THR A 6 -11.65 17.12 13.67
C THR A 6 -11.22 15.69 13.40
N LEU A 7 -9.94 15.39 13.59
CA LEU A 7 -9.38 14.03 13.50
C LEU A 7 -8.66 13.69 14.80
N ASP A 8 -9.18 12.73 15.56
CA ASP A 8 -8.66 12.32 16.88
C ASP A 8 -8.42 13.53 17.80
N GLY A 9 -9.37 14.47 17.83
CA GLY A 9 -9.32 15.71 18.61
C GLY A 9 -8.48 16.84 18.00
N LYS A 10 -7.74 16.61 16.89
CA LYS A 10 -6.96 17.64 16.20
C LYS A 10 -7.80 18.32 15.12
N THR A 11 -7.73 19.64 15.01
CA THR A 11 -8.35 20.39 13.91
C THR A 11 -7.52 20.27 12.65
N ILE A 12 -8.09 19.72 11.58
CA ILE A 12 -7.45 19.50 10.29
C ILE A 12 -8.08 20.42 9.25
N PRO A 13 -7.31 21.32 8.64
CA PRO A 13 -7.77 22.11 7.50
C PRO A 13 -7.81 21.26 6.24
N PHE A 14 -8.81 21.47 5.38
CA PHE A 14 -8.92 20.79 4.10
C PHE A 14 -9.26 21.75 2.96
N GLU A 15 -8.90 21.36 1.75
CA GLU A 15 -9.28 22.05 0.52
C GLU A 15 -10.53 21.44 -0.09
N PRO A 16 -11.36 22.23 -0.80
CA PRO A 16 -12.56 21.70 -1.45
C PRO A 16 -12.23 20.54 -2.39
N GLY A 17 -12.88 19.40 -2.17
CA GLY A 17 -12.67 18.19 -2.96
C GLY A 17 -11.61 17.22 -2.43
N GLU A 18 -10.82 17.60 -1.42
CA GLU A 18 -9.92 16.66 -0.76
C GLU A 18 -10.68 15.55 -0.03
N THR A 19 -10.08 14.37 0.00
CA THR A 19 -10.52 13.29 0.88
C THR A 19 -9.95 13.49 2.30
N ILE A 20 -10.56 12.82 3.29
CA ILE A 20 -10.06 12.85 4.67
C ILE A 20 -8.60 12.40 4.73
N LEU A 21 -8.23 11.33 3.98
CA LEU A 21 -6.86 10.82 3.93
C LEU A 21 -5.88 11.86 3.36
N GLN A 22 -6.26 12.58 2.30
CA GLN A 22 -5.43 13.63 1.70
C GLN A 22 -5.20 14.80 2.66
N ALA A 23 -6.28 15.30 3.25
CA ALA A 23 -6.20 16.41 4.21
C ALA A 23 -5.38 16.02 5.46
N ALA A 24 -5.56 14.81 5.99
CA ALA A 24 -4.79 14.28 7.11
C ALA A 24 -3.28 14.20 6.77
N GLY A 25 -2.93 13.62 5.61
CA GLY A 25 -1.54 13.52 5.16
C GLY A 25 -0.88 14.89 4.98
N ARG A 26 -1.58 15.86 4.38
CA ARG A 26 -1.08 17.25 4.23
C ARG A 26 -0.88 17.94 5.60
N ALA A 27 -1.68 17.57 6.59
CA ALA A 27 -1.54 18.06 7.97
C ALA A 27 -0.52 17.24 8.80
N GLY A 28 0.23 16.31 8.20
CA GLY A 28 1.21 15.48 8.88
C GLY A 28 0.60 14.39 9.78
N VAL A 29 -0.66 14.02 9.56
CA VAL A 29 -1.34 12.95 10.32
C VAL A 29 -1.43 11.70 9.45
N TYR A 30 -0.76 10.64 9.88
CA TYR A 30 -0.77 9.36 9.17
C TYR A 30 -2.05 8.57 9.45
N ILE A 31 -2.73 8.13 8.41
CA ILE A 31 -3.78 7.11 8.49
C ILE A 31 -3.29 5.89 7.70
N PRO A 32 -3.22 4.69 8.29
CA PRO A 32 -2.71 3.49 7.62
C PRO A 32 -3.40 3.21 6.28
N HIS A 33 -2.61 2.91 5.25
CA HIS A 33 -3.13 2.59 3.91
C HIS A 33 -2.09 1.84 3.09
N LEU A 34 -2.53 1.03 2.10
CA LEU A 34 -1.66 0.29 1.19
C LEU A 34 -2.07 0.40 -0.28
N CYS A 35 -3.34 0.68 -0.58
CA CYS A 35 -3.84 0.79 -1.95
C CYS A 35 -4.05 2.23 -2.43
N TYR A 36 -3.66 3.22 -1.61
CA TYR A 36 -3.72 4.64 -1.96
C TYR A 36 -2.37 5.14 -2.48
N HIS A 37 -2.41 6.02 -3.46
CA HIS A 37 -1.29 6.82 -3.94
C HIS A 37 -1.83 8.19 -4.33
N PRO A 38 -1.16 9.31 -4.01
CA PRO A 38 -1.67 10.67 -4.25
C PRO A 38 -1.95 10.97 -5.73
N GLU A 39 -1.20 10.40 -6.63
CA GLU A 39 -1.34 10.61 -8.08
C GLU A 39 -2.47 9.79 -8.73
N PHE A 40 -3.08 8.87 -8.01
CA PHE A 40 -4.11 8.00 -8.57
C PHE A 40 -5.48 8.24 -7.95
N LYS A 41 -6.52 8.05 -8.73
CA LYS A 41 -7.89 8.06 -8.21
C LYS A 41 -8.02 7.05 -7.05
N PRO A 42 -8.55 7.43 -5.88
CA PRO A 42 -8.72 6.52 -4.75
C PRO A 42 -9.50 5.26 -5.12
N HIS A 43 -9.09 4.11 -4.57
CA HIS A 43 -9.68 2.80 -4.88
C HIS A 43 -10.44 2.18 -3.70
N GLY A 44 -9.96 2.36 -2.46
CA GLY A 44 -10.66 1.95 -1.25
C GLY A 44 -10.70 0.43 -1.01
N SER A 45 -9.78 -0.37 -1.59
CA SER A 45 -9.85 -1.82 -1.50
C SER A 45 -9.23 -2.41 -0.24
N CYS A 46 -8.10 -1.91 0.25
CA CYS A 46 -7.38 -2.51 1.38
C CYS A 46 -8.05 -2.33 2.74
N LYS A 47 -8.98 -1.39 2.87
CA LYS A 47 -9.72 -1.04 4.10
C LYS A 47 -8.87 -0.58 5.30
N LEU A 48 -7.55 -0.55 5.20
CA LEU A 48 -6.69 -0.07 6.29
C LEU A 48 -6.92 1.40 6.65
N CYS A 49 -7.36 2.21 5.67
CA CYS A 49 -7.70 3.61 5.90
C CYS A 49 -9.11 3.85 6.47
N THR A 50 -9.76 2.80 7.00
CA THR A 50 -11.06 2.93 7.67
C THR A 50 -10.94 3.86 8.88
N VAL A 51 -11.89 4.78 8.99
CA VAL A 51 -12.08 5.71 10.09
C VAL A 51 -13.55 5.71 10.51
N LYS A 52 -13.88 6.20 11.69
CA LYS A 52 -15.26 6.47 12.10
C LYS A 52 -15.59 7.93 11.88
N ILE A 53 -16.73 8.22 11.28
CA ILE A 53 -17.30 9.55 11.16
C ILE A 53 -18.66 9.53 11.83
N ASN A 54 -18.81 10.27 12.92
CA ASN A 54 -20.06 10.28 13.70
C ASN A 54 -20.54 8.84 14.04
N GLY A 55 -19.61 7.97 14.43
CA GLY A 55 -19.87 6.58 14.80
C GLY A 55 -20.01 5.59 13.64
N ARG A 56 -19.93 6.02 12.37
CA ARG A 56 -20.02 5.14 11.20
C ARG A 56 -18.65 4.93 10.55
N GLN A 57 -18.29 3.68 10.30
CA GLN A 57 -17.05 3.33 9.62
C GLN A 57 -17.10 3.64 8.13
N THR A 58 -16.03 4.23 7.60
CA THR A 58 -15.86 4.55 6.18
C THR A 58 -14.38 4.56 5.80
N ALA A 59 -14.09 4.43 4.49
CA ALA A 59 -12.72 4.53 3.98
C ALA A 59 -12.32 5.99 3.77
N SER A 60 -11.38 6.52 4.55
CA SER A 60 -10.93 7.91 4.48
C SER A 60 -10.33 8.30 3.12
N CYS A 61 -9.78 7.35 2.37
CA CYS A 61 -9.22 7.62 1.05
C CYS A 61 -10.29 7.93 -0.02
N THR A 62 -11.55 7.56 0.19
CA THR A 62 -12.64 7.81 -0.75
C THR A 62 -13.68 8.80 -0.22
N MET A 63 -13.72 9.03 1.09
CA MET A 63 -14.63 9.98 1.71
C MET A 63 -14.07 11.40 1.61
N ARG A 64 -14.86 12.30 1.03
CA ARG A 64 -14.52 13.72 0.95
C ARG A 64 -14.61 14.38 2.32
N ALA A 65 -13.64 15.22 2.63
CA ALA A 65 -13.65 16.03 3.84
C ALA A 65 -14.77 17.07 3.76
N MET A 66 -15.50 17.25 4.86
CA MET A 66 -16.55 18.29 5.02
C MET A 66 -16.38 18.99 6.36
N ALA A 67 -16.74 20.28 6.39
CA ALA A 67 -16.65 21.11 7.60
C ALA A 67 -17.50 20.50 8.73
N GLY A 68 -16.94 20.51 9.92
CA GLY A 68 -17.62 20.05 11.14
C GLY A 68 -17.71 18.53 11.31
N MET A 69 -17.10 17.72 10.42
CA MET A 69 -16.97 16.28 10.68
C MET A 69 -16.14 16.01 11.92
N VAL A 70 -16.56 15.02 12.71
CA VAL A 70 -15.77 14.42 13.77
C VAL A 70 -15.32 13.06 13.31
N VAL A 71 -14.00 12.91 13.13
CA VAL A 71 -13.36 11.74 12.59
C VAL A 71 -12.48 11.10 13.67
N GLU A 72 -12.62 9.80 13.85
CA GLU A 72 -11.82 9.00 14.75
C GLU A 72 -11.04 7.95 13.94
N SER A 73 -9.73 7.96 14.06
CA SER A 73 -8.81 7.02 13.39
C SER A 73 -8.09 6.11 14.36
N GLU A 74 -7.68 6.65 15.52
CA GLU A 74 -6.86 5.95 16.50
C GLU A 74 -7.71 5.39 17.65
N THR A 75 -8.72 4.56 17.34
CA THR A 75 -9.48 3.81 18.35
C THR A 75 -9.01 2.36 18.42
N GLU A 76 -9.12 1.73 19.59
CA GLU A 76 -8.73 0.32 19.76
C GLU A 76 -9.52 -0.61 18.83
N GLU A 77 -10.81 -0.32 18.61
CA GLU A 77 -11.65 -1.08 17.67
C GLU A 77 -11.08 -1.01 16.23
N ILE A 78 -10.82 0.19 15.72
CA ILE A 78 -10.27 0.38 14.37
C ILE A 78 -8.88 -0.26 14.26
N ASN A 79 -8.02 -0.09 15.25
CA ASN A 79 -6.66 -0.66 15.23
C ASN A 79 -6.67 -2.18 15.34
N THR A 80 -7.64 -2.78 16.04
CA THR A 80 -7.85 -4.23 16.06
C THR A 80 -8.25 -4.75 14.68
N GLU A 81 -9.18 -4.08 13.98
CA GLU A 81 -9.56 -4.42 12.62
C GLU A 81 -8.38 -4.26 11.63
N ARG A 82 -7.61 -3.18 11.75
CA ARG A 82 -6.41 -2.95 10.93
C ARG A 82 -5.36 -4.04 11.14
N ARG A 83 -5.12 -4.47 12.40
CA ARG A 83 -4.23 -5.60 12.73
C ARG A 83 -4.71 -6.89 12.07
N ALA A 84 -6.00 -7.20 12.16
CA ALA A 84 -6.59 -8.37 11.52
C ALA A 84 -6.41 -8.36 10.00
N LEU A 85 -6.74 -7.24 9.34
CA LEU A 85 -6.53 -7.07 7.90
C LEU A 85 -5.06 -7.21 7.51
N THR A 86 -4.15 -6.62 8.29
CA THR A 86 -2.70 -6.71 8.03
C THR A 86 -2.21 -8.15 8.18
N GLN A 87 -2.66 -8.89 9.20
CA GLN A 87 -2.37 -10.32 9.36
C GLN A 87 -2.81 -11.13 8.14
N MET A 88 -4.04 -10.91 7.64
CA MET A 88 -4.55 -11.59 6.44
C MET A 88 -3.63 -11.35 5.24
N LEU A 89 -3.17 -10.12 5.03
CA LEU A 89 -2.24 -9.81 3.93
C LEU A 89 -0.91 -10.55 4.06
N PHE A 90 -0.42 -10.77 5.28
CA PHE A 90 0.81 -11.53 5.50
C PHE A 90 0.62 -13.04 5.25
N VAL A 91 -0.49 -13.64 5.70
CA VAL A 91 -0.70 -15.09 5.58
C VAL A 91 -1.18 -15.52 4.19
N GLU A 92 -1.80 -14.61 3.42
CA GLU A 92 -2.19 -14.84 2.02
C GLU A 92 -1.02 -14.78 1.03
N GLY A 93 0.13 -14.27 1.46
CA GLY A 93 1.34 -14.17 0.66
C GLY A 93 2.53 -14.88 1.32
N ASN A 94 3.65 -14.96 0.61
CA ASN A 94 4.91 -15.46 1.15
C ASN A 94 5.80 -14.28 1.59
N HIS A 95 5.43 -13.63 2.68
CA HIS A 95 6.13 -12.46 3.22
C HIS A 95 7.17 -12.86 4.26
N PHE A 96 8.31 -13.35 3.79
CA PHE A 96 9.43 -13.69 4.67
C PHE A 96 10.40 -12.51 4.77
N CYS A 97 10.09 -11.56 5.65
CA CYS A 97 10.81 -10.28 5.78
C CYS A 97 12.32 -10.38 5.97
N PRO A 98 12.87 -11.32 6.75
CA PRO A 98 14.33 -11.41 6.96
C PRO A 98 15.13 -11.62 5.67
N SER A 99 14.56 -12.30 4.66
CA SER A 99 15.22 -12.56 3.37
C SER A 99 14.64 -11.76 2.20
N CYS A 100 13.77 -10.79 2.48
CA CYS A 100 13.11 -10.00 1.46
C CYS A 100 13.94 -8.75 1.11
N GLU A 101 14.24 -8.54 -0.16
CA GLU A 101 14.99 -7.38 -0.67
C GLU A 101 14.25 -6.05 -0.44
N LYS A 102 12.93 -6.10 -0.20
CA LYS A 102 12.11 -4.91 0.11
C LYS A 102 12.10 -4.59 1.61
N SER A 103 12.64 -5.44 2.47
CA SER A 103 12.66 -5.22 3.94
C SER A 103 13.25 -3.85 4.28
N GLY A 104 12.64 -3.14 5.24
CA GLY A 104 13.00 -1.77 5.62
C GLY A 104 12.53 -0.66 4.66
N ASN A 105 12.10 -1.02 3.43
CA ASN A 105 11.45 -0.14 2.47
C ASN A 105 10.05 -0.64 2.07
N CYS A 106 9.48 -1.54 2.85
CA CYS A 106 8.18 -2.19 2.59
C CYS A 106 7.07 -1.51 3.40
N GLN A 107 6.07 -0.94 2.74
CA GLN A 107 4.95 -0.28 3.42
C GLN A 107 4.11 -1.26 4.25
N LEU A 108 3.94 -2.52 3.79
CA LEU A 108 3.22 -3.53 4.57
C LEU A 108 3.93 -3.83 5.89
N GLN A 109 5.25 -4.01 5.86
CA GLN A 109 6.08 -4.23 7.05
C GLN A 109 6.01 -3.02 7.99
N ALA A 110 6.17 -1.82 7.46
CA ALA A 110 6.14 -0.59 8.25
C ALA A 110 4.74 -0.33 8.86
N THR A 111 3.67 -0.62 8.12
CA THR A 111 2.29 -0.55 8.64
C THR A 111 2.06 -1.58 9.76
N ALA A 112 2.60 -2.79 9.64
CA ALA A 112 2.52 -3.81 10.69
C ALA A 112 3.20 -3.32 11.98
N TYR A 113 4.39 -2.77 11.89
CA TYR A 113 5.10 -2.20 13.05
C TYR A 113 4.35 -1.01 13.66
N HIS A 114 3.80 -0.12 12.83
CA HIS A 114 2.98 1.00 13.30
C HIS A 114 1.75 0.54 14.10
N LEU A 115 1.15 -0.58 13.70
CA LEU A 115 0.00 -1.19 14.39
C LEU A 115 0.39 -2.08 15.58
N GLY A 116 1.68 -2.16 15.93
CA GLY A 116 2.19 -3.03 17.00
C GLY A 116 2.15 -4.52 16.66
N MET A 117 2.03 -4.89 15.38
CA MET A 117 2.00 -6.27 14.93
C MET A 117 3.41 -6.77 14.61
N MET A 118 3.95 -7.66 15.44
CA MET A 118 5.29 -8.24 15.26
C MET A 118 5.28 -9.52 14.43
N SER A 119 4.20 -10.30 14.48
CA SER A 119 4.01 -11.53 13.70
C SER A 119 2.53 -11.79 13.45
N PRO A 120 2.16 -12.48 12.35
CA PRO A 120 0.80 -12.96 12.16
C PRO A 120 0.52 -14.15 13.08
N HIS A 121 -0.75 -14.28 13.49
CA HIS A 121 -1.23 -15.41 14.32
C HIS A 121 -2.19 -16.33 13.55
N TYR A 122 -2.58 -15.93 12.32
CA TYR A 122 -3.41 -16.75 11.45
C TYR A 122 -2.59 -17.81 10.73
N ASP A 123 -3.20 -18.91 10.34
CA ASP A 123 -2.57 -19.96 9.56
C ASP A 123 -2.15 -19.45 8.19
N HIS A 124 -0.92 -19.74 7.77
CA HIS A 124 -0.38 -19.36 6.48
C HIS A 124 -0.94 -20.24 5.35
N PHE A 125 -1.28 -19.61 4.23
CA PHE A 125 -1.80 -20.30 3.04
C PHE A 125 -0.69 -20.86 2.16
N TYR A 126 0.53 -20.37 2.26
CA TYR A 126 1.70 -20.77 1.46
C TYR A 126 1.39 -20.85 -0.04
N PRO A 127 0.91 -19.80 -0.66
CA PRO A 127 0.57 -19.80 -2.07
C PRO A 127 1.79 -20.12 -2.91
N ASN A 128 1.60 -20.94 -3.96
CA ASN A 128 2.63 -21.21 -4.95
C ASN A 128 2.31 -20.41 -6.23
N ARG A 129 2.74 -19.16 -6.25
CA ARG A 129 2.61 -18.25 -7.40
C ARG A 129 3.92 -18.19 -8.16
N PRO A 130 3.90 -17.94 -9.49
CA PRO A 130 5.13 -17.91 -10.28
C PRO A 130 6.05 -16.76 -9.84
N VAL A 131 7.34 -16.93 -10.17
CA VAL A 131 8.34 -15.88 -10.16
C VAL A 131 8.75 -15.64 -11.61
N ASP A 132 8.64 -14.41 -12.08
CA ASP A 132 9.08 -14.04 -13.43
C ASP A 132 10.40 -13.27 -13.39
N ALA A 133 11.46 -13.93 -13.83
CA ALA A 133 12.80 -13.36 -13.96
C ALA A 133 13.17 -13.05 -15.42
N SER A 134 12.20 -13.02 -16.33
CA SER A 134 12.45 -12.88 -17.76
C SER A 134 13.01 -11.52 -18.17
N HIS A 135 12.53 -10.44 -17.52
CA HIS A 135 12.99 -9.08 -17.84
C HIS A 135 14.45 -8.88 -17.40
N PRO A 136 15.31 -8.20 -18.19
CA PRO A 136 16.74 -8.06 -17.88
C PRO A 136 17.02 -7.34 -16.55
N GLU A 137 16.19 -6.37 -16.17
CA GLU A 137 16.41 -5.49 -15.01
C GLU A 137 15.46 -5.75 -13.85
N VAL A 138 14.34 -6.47 -14.05
CA VAL A 138 13.28 -6.64 -13.06
C VAL A 138 13.00 -8.11 -12.78
N LEU A 139 12.77 -8.40 -11.50
CA LEU A 139 12.22 -9.65 -10.99
C LEU A 139 10.80 -9.38 -10.50
N LEU A 140 9.84 -10.21 -10.92
CA LEU A 140 8.49 -10.23 -10.37
C LEU A 140 8.31 -11.44 -9.46
N ASP A 141 8.07 -11.23 -8.17
CA ASP A 141 7.69 -12.29 -7.24
C ASP A 141 6.21 -12.13 -6.87
N PHE A 142 5.36 -12.86 -7.60
CA PHE A 142 3.91 -12.79 -7.39
C PHE A 142 3.45 -13.35 -6.04
N ASN A 143 4.31 -14.12 -5.33
CA ASN A 143 4.01 -14.62 -3.99
C ASN A 143 3.85 -13.50 -2.95
N ARG A 144 4.43 -12.33 -3.22
CA ARG A 144 4.39 -11.17 -2.31
C ARG A 144 3.26 -10.17 -2.65
N CYS A 145 2.36 -10.51 -3.58
CA CYS A 145 1.32 -9.59 -4.04
C CYS A 145 0.16 -9.51 -3.06
N ILE A 146 -0.13 -8.30 -2.59
CA ILE A 146 -1.26 -7.96 -1.70
C ILE A 146 -2.49 -7.43 -2.45
N LEU A 147 -2.54 -7.56 -3.76
CA LEU A 147 -3.66 -7.17 -4.64
C LEU A 147 -4.10 -5.69 -4.52
N CYS A 148 -3.19 -4.79 -4.16
CA CYS A 148 -3.48 -3.36 -3.97
C CYS A 148 -3.80 -2.61 -5.27
N SER A 149 -3.57 -3.21 -6.43
CA SER A 149 -3.79 -2.66 -7.78
C SER A 149 -3.01 -1.38 -8.11
N LEU A 150 -2.01 -0.99 -7.33
CA LEU A 150 -1.24 0.23 -7.63
C LEU A 150 -0.49 0.11 -8.96
N CYS A 151 0.22 -1.00 -9.20
CA CYS A 151 0.92 -1.24 -10.47
C CYS A 151 -0.03 -1.32 -11.67
N VAL A 152 -1.22 -1.90 -11.49
CA VAL A 152 -2.26 -1.98 -12.54
C VAL A 152 -2.72 -0.58 -12.94
N ARG A 153 -3.06 0.26 -11.95
CA ARG A 153 -3.51 1.64 -12.19
C ARG A 153 -2.39 2.52 -12.75
N ALA A 154 -1.18 2.41 -12.21
CA ALA A 154 -0.03 3.13 -12.71
C ALA A 154 0.24 2.80 -14.17
N SER A 155 0.33 1.51 -14.51
CA SER A 155 0.62 1.06 -15.88
C SER A 155 -0.48 1.48 -16.87
N ARG A 156 -1.74 1.51 -16.43
CA ARG A 156 -2.86 1.92 -17.29
C ARG A 156 -2.99 3.43 -17.42
N ASP A 157 -3.01 4.14 -16.26
CA ASP A 157 -3.48 5.53 -16.21
C ASP A 157 -2.32 6.54 -16.35
N VAL A 158 -1.08 6.15 -16.03
CA VAL A 158 0.10 7.01 -16.08
C VAL A 158 1.05 6.59 -17.22
N ASP A 159 1.44 5.30 -17.23
CA ASP A 159 2.39 4.80 -18.23
C ASP A 159 1.73 4.56 -19.61
N GLY A 160 0.40 4.38 -19.66
CA GLY A 160 -0.37 4.12 -20.88
C GLY A 160 -0.11 2.74 -21.51
N LYS A 161 0.55 1.82 -20.79
CA LYS A 161 1.07 0.54 -21.31
C LYS A 161 0.21 -0.67 -20.99
N ASN A 162 -0.63 -0.61 -19.95
CA ASN A 162 -1.48 -1.74 -19.49
C ASN A 162 -0.71 -3.06 -19.25
N VAL A 163 0.52 -2.99 -18.77
CA VAL A 163 1.38 -4.16 -18.53
C VAL A 163 0.80 -5.12 -17.51
N PHE A 164 0.10 -4.60 -16.50
CA PHE A 164 -0.43 -5.39 -15.38
C PHE A 164 -1.95 -5.41 -15.35
N ALA A 165 -2.52 -6.56 -14.96
CA ALA A 165 -3.95 -6.70 -14.69
C ALA A 165 -4.20 -7.68 -13.53
N LEU A 166 -5.43 -7.67 -12.99
CA LEU A 166 -5.89 -8.72 -12.07
C LEU A 166 -6.73 -9.73 -12.84
N SER A 167 -6.49 -11.00 -12.58
CA SER A 167 -7.25 -12.14 -13.12
C SER A 167 -7.80 -13.00 -12.00
N GLY A 168 -8.81 -13.83 -12.30
CA GLY A 168 -9.46 -14.69 -11.34
C GLY A 168 -10.56 -14.01 -10.52
N ARG A 169 -11.13 -14.75 -9.57
CA ARG A 169 -12.22 -14.28 -8.68
C ARG A 169 -12.02 -14.83 -7.27
N GLY A 170 -12.41 -14.04 -6.26
CA GLY A 170 -12.29 -14.40 -4.86
C GLY A 170 -10.85 -14.79 -4.49
N ILE A 171 -10.64 -15.89 -3.79
CA ILE A 171 -9.33 -16.37 -3.37
C ILE A 171 -8.39 -16.72 -4.54
N LYS A 172 -8.93 -16.91 -5.76
CA LYS A 172 -8.14 -17.16 -6.97
C LYS A 172 -7.73 -15.88 -7.69
N THR A 173 -8.06 -14.70 -7.15
CA THR A 173 -7.61 -13.42 -7.71
C THR A 173 -6.10 -13.31 -7.60
N HIS A 174 -5.44 -12.94 -8.69
CA HIS A 174 -3.99 -12.79 -8.75
C HIS A 174 -3.57 -11.74 -9.78
N LEU A 175 -2.38 -11.20 -9.61
CA LEU A 175 -1.76 -10.29 -10.56
C LEU A 175 -1.24 -11.08 -11.76
N ILE A 176 -1.43 -10.55 -12.96
CA ILE A 176 -0.90 -11.08 -14.20
C ILE A 176 -0.15 -10.02 -15.00
N VAL A 177 0.69 -10.47 -15.92
CA VAL A 177 1.30 -9.65 -16.97
C VAL A 177 0.48 -9.78 -18.25
N ASN A 178 0.08 -8.66 -18.84
CA ASN A 178 -0.71 -8.59 -20.08
C ASN A 178 0.17 -8.80 -21.31
N ALA A 179 0.78 -9.95 -21.42
CA ALA A 179 1.50 -10.42 -22.62
C ALA A 179 0.94 -11.79 -23.03
N LYS A 180 1.03 -12.15 -24.30
CA LYS A 180 0.61 -13.49 -24.76
C LYS A 180 1.29 -14.63 -24.02
N SER A 181 2.57 -14.43 -23.68
CA SER A 181 3.37 -15.37 -22.89
C SER A 181 3.11 -15.29 -21.38
N GLY A 182 2.48 -14.23 -20.89
CA GLY A 182 2.37 -13.89 -19.47
C GLY A 182 3.68 -13.43 -18.82
N ARG A 183 4.74 -13.14 -19.61
CA ARG A 183 6.07 -12.78 -19.13
C ARG A 183 6.39 -11.33 -19.38
N LEU A 184 7.11 -10.71 -18.43
CA LEU A 184 7.43 -9.28 -18.46
C LEU A 184 8.35 -8.90 -19.63
N VAL A 185 9.22 -9.79 -20.06
CA VAL A 185 10.13 -9.53 -21.20
C VAL A 185 9.40 -9.27 -22.51
N ASP A 186 8.17 -9.76 -22.65
CA ASP A 186 7.36 -9.61 -23.85
C ASP A 186 6.41 -8.40 -23.78
N THR A 187 6.76 -7.42 -22.95
CA THR A 187 6.07 -6.13 -22.78
C THR A 187 7.04 -4.98 -23.01
N ASP A 188 6.52 -3.79 -23.11
CA ASP A 188 7.29 -2.53 -23.17
C ASP A 188 7.60 -1.93 -21.79
N PHE A 189 7.51 -2.75 -20.71
CA PHE A 189 7.81 -2.34 -19.35
C PHE A 189 9.26 -1.91 -19.18
N THR A 190 9.48 -0.83 -18.42
CA THR A 190 10.80 -0.33 -18.08
C THR A 190 10.88 0.08 -16.60
N LEU A 191 12.09 0.23 -16.06
CA LEU A 191 12.30 0.75 -14.70
C LEU A 191 11.88 2.22 -14.52
N ALA A 192 11.76 2.98 -15.61
CA ALA A 192 11.28 4.36 -15.60
C ALA A 192 9.78 4.47 -15.40
N ASP A 193 9.03 3.39 -15.66
CA ASP A 193 7.58 3.38 -15.55
C ASP A 193 7.13 3.60 -14.10
N LYS A 194 6.03 4.32 -13.93
CA LYS A 194 5.42 4.55 -12.61
C LYS A 194 5.05 3.23 -11.94
N ALA A 195 4.61 2.25 -12.72
CA ALA A 195 4.29 0.91 -12.23
C ALA A 195 5.47 0.21 -11.54
N ALA A 196 6.71 0.49 -11.96
CA ALA A 196 7.92 -0.05 -11.31
C ALA A 196 8.17 0.54 -9.91
N GLN A 197 7.67 1.75 -9.65
CA GLN A 197 8.00 2.53 -8.46
C GLN A 197 6.93 2.42 -7.35
N VAL A 198 5.66 2.18 -7.72
CA VAL A 198 4.53 2.30 -6.79
C VAL A 198 4.21 1.03 -6.01
N CYS A 199 4.93 -0.08 -6.22
CA CYS A 199 4.65 -1.31 -5.50
C CYS A 199 4.99 -1.14 -4.01
N PRO A 200 4.00 -1.27 -3.09
CA PRO A 200 4.23 -1.02 -1.66
C PRO A 200 4.97 -2.18 -0.98
N VAL A 201 5.10 -3.30 -1.67
CA VAL A 201 5.73 -4.55 -1.21
C VAL A 201 6.77 -5.06 -2.21
N GLY A 202 7.34 -6.24 -1.98
CA GLY A 202 8.42 -6.80 -2.78
C GLY A 202 7.96 -7.62 -4.00
N VAL A 203 6.92 -7.20 -4.75
CA VAL A 203 6.52 -7.90 -5.98
C VAL A 203 7.41 -7.49 -7.15
N ILE A 204 7.61 -6.19 -7.34
CA ILE A 204 8.41 -5.63 -8.42
C ILE A 204 9.75 -5.23 -7.83
N LEU A 205 10.79 -5.96 -8.16
CA LEU A 205 12.14 -5.81 -7.61
C LEU A 205 13.14 -5.51 -8.71
N LYS A 206 13.99 -4.53 -8.47
CA LYS A 206 15.12 -4.24 -9.34
C LYS A 206 16.22 -5.27 -9.12
N LYS A 207 16.60 -5.98 -10.18
CA LYS A 207 17.66 -6.99 -10.10
C LYS A 207 19.00 -6.38 -9.68
N ARG A 208 19.83 -7.16 -9.00
CA ARG A 208 21.19 -6.81 -8.55
C ARG A 208 21.27 -5.60 -7.61
N GLN A 209 20.14 -5.23 -6.97
CA GLN A 209 20.09 -4.13 -5.99
C GLN A 209 19.53 -4.57 -4.64
N GLY A 210 19.18 -5.83 -4.49
CA GLY A 210 18.73 -6.38 -3.20
C GLY A 210 19.81 -6.17 -2.14
N PHE A 211 19.38 -5.71 -0.96
CA PHE A 211 20.25 -5.47 0.20
C PHE A 211 21.39 -4.44 -0.01
N ALA A 212 21.31 -3.61 -1.06
CA ALA A 212 22.31 -2.57 -1.32
C ALA A 212 22.33 -1.47 -0.26
N VAL A 213 21.20 -1.25 0.42
CA VAL A 213 21.10 -0.31 1.53
C VAL A 213 21.22 -1.08 2.84
N PRO A 214 22.21 -0.78 3.70
CA PRO A 214 22.40 -1.46 4.98
C PRO A 214 21.20 -1.35 5.92
N ILE A 215 21.03 -2.33 6.81
CA ILE A 215 20.10 -2.24 7.93
C ILE A 215 20.48 -1.04 8.80
N GLY A 216 19.50 -0.24 9.19
CA GLY A 216 19.67 1.04 9.88
C GLY A 216 19.66 2.26 8.96
N GLU A 217 19.80 2.07 7.63
CA GLU A 217 19.83 3.19 6.66
C GLU A 217 18.61 3.19 5.71
N ARG A 218 17.77 2.14 5.75
CA ARG A 218 16.59 2.01 4.90
C ARG A 218 15.51 3.00 5.33
N THR A 219 14.52 3.22 4.48
CA THR A 219 13.47 4.27 4.67
C THR A 219 12.81 4.19 6.05
N TYR A 220 12.32 3.00 6.44
CA TYR A 220 11.58 2.81 7.68
C TYR A 220 12.45 2.36 8.87
N ASP A 221 13.76 2.24 8.69
CA ASP A 221 14.71 2.10 9.78
C ASP A 221 15.01 3.47 10.42
N LYS A 222 14.99 4.55 9.62
CA LYS A 222 15.30 5.91 10.05
C LYS A 222 14.15 6.57 10.79
N ALA A 223 12.92 6.34 10.30
CA ALA A 223 11.73 6.87 10.92
C ALA A 223 10.53 5.93 10.67
N PRO A 224 9.65 5.73 11.66
CA PRO A 224 8.41 5.01 11.48
C PRO A 224 7.55 5.61 10.36
N ILE A 225 6.71 4.78 9.71
CA ILE A 225 5.87 5.24 8.58
C ILE A 225 4.96 6.42 8.95
N GLY A 226 4.53 6.54 10.20
CA GLY A 226 3.73 7.68 10.67
C GLY A 226 4.50 9.00 10.67
N GLU A 227 5.81 8.98 10.90
CA GLU A 227 6.67 10.16 10.90
C GLU A 227 7.13 10.54 9.49
N THR A 228 7.36 9.56 8.61
CA THR A 228 7.76 9.83 7.22
C THR A 228 6.69 10.61 6.45
N VAL A 229 5.41 10.42 6.77
CA VAL A 229 4.30 11.19 6.18
C VAL A 229 4.32 12.64 6.66
N ALA A 230 4.65 12.89 7.94
CA ALA A 230 4.75 14.24 8.49
C ALA A 230 5.89 15.06 7.84
N GLU A 231 6.93 14.40 7.35
CA GLU A 231 8.07 15.04 6.68
C GLU A 231 7.87 15.24 5.15
N GLY A 232 6.72 14.83 4.61
CA GLY A 232 6.40 15.01 3.18
C GLY A 232 7.27 14.18 2.22
N LYS A 233 7.83 13.06 2.71
CA LYS A 233 8.68 12.13 1.93
C LYS A 233 7.94 10.92 1.41
#